data_4a2502ae684d33fe14e455d73457c89c
#
_entry.id   4a2502ae684d33fe14e455d73457c89c
#
_cell.length_a   1.000
_cell.length_b   1.000
_cell.length_c   1.000
_cell.angle_alpha   90.00
_cell.angle_beta   90.00
_cell.angle_gamma   90.00
#
_symmetry.space_group_name_H-M   'P 1'
#
loop_
_entity.id
_entity.type
_entity.pdbx_description
1 polymer ?
#
loop_
_entity_poly.entity_id
_entity_poly.type
_entity_poly.pdbx_seq_one_letter_code
_entity_poly.pdbx_strand_id
1 'polypeptide(L)'
;MSKADEARFLYDPYQEWVKGEGVPVVEDFGIDLIKVETKPWARFDTNGAIAHLKGRGDFISIFIIDIPPGGKSSPQQHVFEEVIYVLEGHGSTTVETHDGRKHSFEWGPQSLFALPLNAKYQHFNGSGREPARLSSTNSLCVMQNLFHNDKFIFDNPYRFPEREGTETAFSGEGEFIPKRPGRHMWETNFVPDLSSFKLRKWSKRGAGGSNMMFVLADGSMHAHMSE
;
A
#
# COMPACT_ATOMS: atom_id res chain seq x y z
N MET A 1 -11.26 37.42 -1.93
CA MET A 1 -10.43 37.08 -3.11
C MET A 1 -11.36 36.63 -4.20
N SER A 2 -11.29 37.22 -5.40
CA SER A 2 -12.12 36.78 -6.53
C SER A 2 -11.55 35.48 -7.10
N LYS A 3 -12.43 34.62 -7.66
CA LYS A 3 -11.99 33.39 -8.38
C LYS A 3 -10.98 33.65 -9.53
N ALA A 4 -10.73 34.90 -9.86
CA ALA A 4 -9.77 35.29 -10.89
C ALA A 4 -8.31 35.34 -10.39
N ASP A 5 -8.12 35.37 -9.08
CA ASP A 5 -6.78 35.49 -8.46
C ASP A 5 -6.13 34.15 -8.14
N GLU A 6 -6.85 33.03 -8.29
CA GLU A 6 -6.27 31.70 -8.19
C GLU A 6 -5.70 31.29 -9.56
N ALA A 7 -4.42 31.49 -9.73
CA ALA A 7 -3.74 31.00 -10.92
C ALA A 7 -3.91 29.48 -11.02
N ARG A 8 -4.50 29.01 -12.14
CA ARG A 8 -4.82 27.58 -12.37
C ARG A 8 -3.62 26.65 -12.18
N PHE A 9 -2.40 27.14 -12.39
CA PHE A 9 -1.17 26.35 -12.21
C PHE A 9 -0.76 26.18 -10.74
N LEU A 10 -1.45 26.81 -9.78
CA LEU A 10 -1.28 26.58 -8.33
C LEU A 10 -2.28 25.57 -7.80
N TYR A 11 -3.18 25.06 -8.63
CA TYR A 11 -4.13 24.03 -8.23
C TYR A 11 -3.42 22.69 -8.07
N ASP A 12 -3.54 22.08 -6.89
CA ASP A 12 -3.02 20.75 -6.53
C ASP A 12 -4.20 19.82 -6.23
N PRO A 13 -4.65 19.03 -7.20
CA PRO A 13 -5.80 18.14 -7.04
C PRO A 13 -5.66 17.14 -5.90
N TYR A 14 -4.45 16.63 -5.69
CA TYR A 14 -4.20 15.69 -4.60
C TYR A 14 -4.34 16.37 -3.24
N GLN A 15 -3.80 17.56 -3.05
CA GLN A 15 -3.94 18.29 -1.79
C GLN A 15 -5.39 18.69 -1.52
N GLU A 16 -6.17 19.01 -2.54
CA GLU A 16 -7.60 19.29 -2.38
C GLU A 16 -8.36 18.01 -1.98
N TRP A 17 -8.01 16.88 -2.56
CA TRP A 17 -8.54 15.58 -2.17
C TRP A 17 -8.20 15.26 -0.70
N VAL A 18 -6.93 15.42 -0.28
CA VAL A 18 -6.48 15.21 1.10
C VAL A 18 -7.28 16.04 2.10
N LYS A 19 -7.51 17.34 1.80
CA LYS A 19 -8.34 18.20 2.63
C LYS A 19 -9.79 17.71 2.73
N GLY A 20 -10.33 17.18 1.64
CA GLY A 20 -11.69 16.62 1.56
C GLY A 20 -11.90 15.37 2.42
N GLU A 21 -10.85 14.56 2.63
CA GLU A 21 -10.94 13.33 3.44
C GLU A 21 -11.12 13.61 4.95
N GLY A 22 -10.72 14.76 5.45
CA GLY A 22 -11.00 15.22 6.81
C GLY A 22 -10.28 14.45 7.93
N VAL A 23 -9.24 13.68 7.59
CA VAL A 23 -8.41 12.92 8.53
C VAL A 23 -7.14 13.67 8.91
N PRO A 24 -6.45 13.28 10.00
CA PRO A 24 -5.16 13.86 10.35
C PRO A 24 -4.15 13.70 9.20
N VAL A 25 -3.38 14.76 8.97
CA VAL A 25 -2.26 14.74 8.02
C VAL A 25 -0.98 15.05 8.77
N VAL A 26 0.01 14.17 8.64
CA VAL A 26 1.34 14.34 9.25
C VAL A 26 2.37 14.44 8.15
N GLU A 27 3.23 15.45 8.23
CA GLU A 27 4.31 15.65 7.27
C GLU A 27 5.64 15.88 7.98
N ASP A 28 6.64 15.03 7.72
CA ASP A 28 8.00 15.21 8.22
C ASP A 28 9.03 14.44 7.34
N PHE A 29 10.33 14.62 7.61
CA PHE A 29 11.42 13.87 6.99
C PHE A 29 11.49 12.42 7.42
N GLY A 30 11.00 12.09 8.62
CA GLY A 30 10.87 10.75 9.17
C GLY A 30 9.69 10.69 10.12
N ILE A 31 8.83 9.70 9.95
CA ILE A 31 7.57 9.57 10.69
C ILE A 31 7.53 8.20 11.33
N ASP A 32 7.31 8.16 12.65
CA ASP A 32 6.99 6.93 13.38
C ASP A 32 5.50 6.61 13.17
N LEU A 33 5.22 5.74 12.19
CA LEU A 33 3.85 5.42 11.78
C LEU A 33 3.04 4.71 12.89
N ILE A 34 3.70 4.12 13.89
CA ILE A 34 3.02 3.51 15.04
C ILE A 34 2.41 4.58 15.94
N LYS A 35 3.04 5.76 16.03
CA LYS A 35 2.62 6.85 16.93
C LYS A 35 1.69 7.88 16.27
N VAL A 36 1.42 7.76 14.99
CA VAL A 36 0.52 8.70 14.31
C VAL A 36 -0.90 8.60 14.89
N GLU A 37 -1.46 9.74 15.30
CA GLU A 37 -2.85 9.82 15.74
C GLU A 37 -3.79 9.59 14.55
N THR A 38 -4.78 8.73 14.73
CA THR A 38 -5.81 8.43 13.72
C THR A 38 -7.17 8.95 14.16
N LYS A 39 -8.04 9.24 13.19
CA LYS A 39 -9.44 9.65 13.42
C LYS A 39 -10.37 8.90 12.48
N PRO A 40 -11.69 8.89 12.75
CA PRO A 40 -12.65 8.24 11.86
C PRO A 40 -12.48 8.67 10.40
N TRP A 41 -12.30 7.70 9.53
CA TRP A 41 -12.11 7.88 8.09
C TRP A 41 -13.25 7.19 7.32
N ALA A 42 -14.19 7.99 6.81
CA ALA A 42 -15.38 7.49 6.15
C ALA A 42 -15.08 6.58 4.95
N ARG A 43 -13.98 6.84 4.23
CA ARG A 43 -13.55 6.05 3.07
C ARG A 43 -13.32 4.58 3.41
N PHE A 44 -12.69 4.30 4.55
CA PHE A 44 -12.38 2.94 5.00
C PHE A 44 -13.38 2.40 6.02
N ASP A 45 -14.29 3.24 6.53
CA ASP A 45 -15.17 2.92 7.67
C ASP A 45 -14.38 2.43 8.90
N THR A 46 -13.21 3.04 9.11
CA THR A 46 -12.27 2.75 10.20
C THR A 46 -11.65 4.06 10.66
N ASN A 47 -10.70 4.00 11.61
CA ASN A 47 -9.85 5.15 11.88
C ASN A 47 -8.66 5.17 10.91
N GLY A 48 -8.17 6.36 10.59
CA GLY A 48 -6.97 6.49 9.76
C GLY A 48 -6.36 7.87 9.78
N ALA A 49 -5.25 8.00 9.07
CA ALA A 49 -4.50 9.24 8.87
C ALA A 49 -3.72 9.16 7.54
N ILE A 50 -3.27 10.30 7.06
CA ILE A 50 -2.40 10.41 5.89
C ILE A 50 -1.04 10.92 6.36
N ALA A 51 0.04 10.32 5.87
CA ALA A 51 1.40 10.75 6.15
C ALA A 51 2.15 11.07 4.85
N HIS A 52 2.86 12.19 4.86
CA HIS A 52 3.70 12.63 3.76
C HIS A 52 5.15 12.75 4.21
N LEU A 53 6.06 12.19 3.46
CA LEU A 53 7.49 12.43 3.64
C LEU A 53 7.87 13.75 2.95
N LYS A 54 8.45 14.70 3.68
CA LYS A 54 8.91 15.97 3.11
C LYS A 54 9.81 15.77 1.91
N GLY A 55 9.51 16.45 0.81
CA GLY A 55 10.20 16.34 -0.46
C GLY A 55 9.81 15.13 -1.32
N ARG A 56 8.81 14.35 -0.92
CA ARG A 56 8.30 13.18 -1.67
C ARG A 56 6.79 13.17 -1.88
N GLY A 57 6.07 14.20 -1.43
CA GLY A 57 4.60 14.25 -1.44
C GLY A 57 3.95 14.12 -2.81
N ASP A 58 4.67 14.47 -3.87
CA ASP A 58 4.14 14.48 -5.24
C ASP A 58 4.16 13.09 -5.91
N PHE A 59 4.78 12.08 -5.31
CA PHE A 59 4.94 10.75 -5.89
C PHE A 59 4.34 9.62 -5.03
N ILE A 60 4.39 9.76 -3.71
CA ILE A 60 4.01 8.72 -2.77
C ILE A 60 3.22 9.35 -1.64
N SER A 61 2.06 8.77 -1.32
CA SER A 61 1.34 8.99 -0.08
C SER A 61 1.36 7.74 0.79
N ILE A 62 1.21 7.93 2.08
CA ILE A 62 1.13 6.84 3.05
C ILE A 62 -0.19 6.97 3.79
N PHE A 63 -1.02 5.94 3.75
CA PHE A 63 -2.22 5.84 4.58
C PHE A 63 -1.92 4.99 5.81
N ILE A 64 -2.42 5.42 6.95
CA ILE A 64 -2.46 4.62 8.17
C ILE A 64 -3.91 4.24 8.37
N ILE A 65 -4.18 2.94 8.54
CA ILE A 65 -5.53 2.38 8.64
C ILE A 65 -5.58 1.55 9.91
N ASP A 66 -6.44 1.94 10.86
CA ASP A 66 -6.65 1.24 12.12
C ASP A 66 -7.98 0.50 12.09
N ILE A 67 -7.93 -0.82 12.00
CA ILE A 67 -9.11 -1.67 11.99
C ILE A 67 -9.42 -2.07 13.45
N PRO A 68 -10.61 -1.71 13.97
CA PRO A 68 -10.95 -2.02 15.35
C PRO A 68 -11.03 -3.53 15.62
N PRO A 69 -10.98 -3.97 16.88
CA PRO A 69 -11.12 -5.37 17.24
C PRO A 69 -12.39 -6.01 16.65
N GLY A 70 -12.25 -7.14 15.96
CA GLY A 70 -13.34 -7.84 15.28
C GLY A 70 -13.97 -7.08 14.12
N GLY A 71 -13.39 -5.93 13.75
CA GLY A 71 -13.88 -5.07 12.69
C GLY A 71 -13.31 -5.40 11.31
N LYS A 72 -13.72 -4.61 10.35
CA LYS A 72 -13.25 -4.69 8.97
C LYS A 72 -13.28 -3.30 8.33
N SER A 73 -12.49 -3.10 7.27
CA SER A 73 -12.62 -1.91 6.42
C SER A 73 -13.89 -1.97 5.57
N SER A 74 -14.31 -0.85 5.01
CA SER A 74 -15.19 -0.87 3.84
C SER A 74 -14.46 -1.52 2.65
N PRO A 75 -15.17 -2.13 1.68
CA PRO A 75 -14.56 -2.59 0.44
C PRO A 75 -13.90 -1.44 -0.31
N GLN A 76 -12.71 -1.67 -0.83
CA GLN A 76 -11.93 -0.72 -1.60
C GLN A 76 -11.75 -1.18 -3.04
N GLN A 77 -11.58 -0.23 -3.95
CA GLN A 77 -11.20 -0.44 -5.33
C GLN A 77 -10.57 0.85 -5.86
N HIS A 78 -9.44 0.79 -6.55
CA HIS A 78 -8.78 1.98 -7.08
C HIS A 78 -7.77 1.66 -8.18
N VAL A 79 -7.50 2.63 -9.05
CA VAL A 79 -6.53 2.52 -10.16
C VAL A 79 -5.15 3.10 -9.82
N PHE A 80 -4.74 3.05 -8.57
CA PHE A 80 -3.37 3.38 -8.17
C PHE A 80 -2.69 2.18 -7.52
N GLU A 81 -1.37 2.15 -7.60
CA GLU A 81 -0.56 1.09 -7.00
C GLU A 81 -0.45 1.27 -5.49
N GLU A 82 -0.51 0.16 -4.77
CA GLU A 82 -0.50 0.13 -3.32
C GLU A 82 0.32 -1.06 -2.80
N VAL A 83 1.20 -0.77 -1.86
CA VAL A 83 1.91 -1.78 -1.06
C VAL A 83 1.53 -1.58 0.39
N ILE A 84 1.05 -2.63 1.03
CA ILE A 84 0.64 -2.62 2.42
C ILE A 84 1.69 -3.33 3.27
N TYR A 85 2.08 -2.66 4.36
CA TYR A 85 2.90 -3.20 5.41
C TYR A 85 2.11 -3.24 6.71
N VAL A 86 2.09 -4.40 7.37
CA VAL A 86 1.39 -4.57 8.65
C VAL A 86 2.29 -4.12 9.79
N LEU A 87 1.89 -3.04 10.45
CA LEU A 87 2.59 -2.48 11.59
C LEU A 87 2.29 -3.26 12.88
N GLU A 88 1.00 -3.53 13.13
CA GLU A 88 0.52 -4.19 14.34
C GLU A 88 -0.75 -5.01 14.06
N GLY A 89 -0.98 -6.03 14.87
CA GLY A 89 -2.18 -6.87 14.82
C GLY A 89 -2.12 -7.99 13.79
N HIS A 90 -3.20 -8.75 13.70
CA HIS A 90 -3.37 -9.90 12.80
C HIS A 90 -4.72 -9.85 12.13
N GLY A 91 -4.79 -10.29 10.90
CA GLY A 91 -6.04 -10.28 10.18
C GLY A 91 -5.95 -11.00 8.85
N SER A 92 -6.88 -10.67 7.98
CA SER A 92 -6.91 -11.21 6.61
C SER A 92 -7.34 -10.14 5.62
N THR A 93 -7.00 -10.36 4.36
CA THR A 93 -7.49 -9.58 3.23
C THR A 93 -8.14 -10.50 2.24
N THR A 94 -9.33 -10.12 1.79
CA THR A 94 -10.00 -10.78 0.66
C THR A 94 -9.89 -9.91 -0.57
N VAL A 95 -9.43 -10.49 -1.67
CA VAL A 95 -9.31 -9.86 -2.99
C VAL A 95 -10.28 -10.54 -3.94
N GLU A 96 -11.06 -9.77 -4.69
CA GLU A 96 -11.97 -10.24 -5.72
C GLU A 96 -11.38 -9.94 -7.10
N THR A 97 -11.11 -11.00 -7.87
CA THR A 97 -10.58 -10.92 -9.23
C THR A 97 -11.65 -10.54 -10.26
N HIS A 98 -11.25 -10.25 -11.50
CA HIS A 98 -12.14 -9.79 -12.58
C HIS A 98 -13.27 -10.80 -12.89
N ASP A 99 -13.03 -12.09 -12.70
CA ASP A 99 -14.01 -13.17 -12.90
C ASP A 99 -14.90 -13.44 -11.68
N GLY A 100 -14.76 -12.64 -10.61
CA GLY A 100 -15.55 -12.73 -9.38
C GLY A 100 -15.05 -13.78 -8.39
N ARG A 101 -13.94 -14.47 -8.66
CA ARG A 101 -13.30 -15.34 -7.66
C ARG A 101 -12.75 -14.51 -6.51
N LYS A 102 -12.79 -15.09 -5.31
CA LYS A 102 -12.26 -14.46 -4.10
C LYS A 102 -11.10 -15.24 -3.56
N HIS A 103 -10.00 -14.54 -3.35
CA HIS A 103 -8.81 -15.06 -2.69
C HIS A 103 -8.67 -14.37 -1.34
N SER A 104 -8.44 -15.16 -0.29
CA SER A 104 -8.19 -14.63 1.05
C SER A 104 -6.86 -15.14 1.55
N PHE A 105 -6.08 -14.26 2.18
CA PHE A 105 -4.83 -14.60 2.83
C PHE A 105 -4.75 -13.91 4.19
N GLU A 106 -4.07 -14.56 5.12
CA GLU A 106 -3.86 -14.07 6.48
C GLU A 106 -2.55 -13.33 6.58
N TRP A 107 -2.52 -12.28 7.39
CA TRP A 107 -1.33 -11.48 7.64
C TRP A 107 -1.18 -11.18 9.14
N GLY A 108 0.05 -10.90 9.54
CA GLY A 108 0.45 -10.50 10.89
C GLY A 108 1.47 -9.36 10.85
N PRO A 109 2.01 -8.96 12.00
CA PRO A 109 3.04 -7.93 12.05
C PRO A 109 4.19 -8.24 11.11
N GLN A 110 4.68 -7.21 10.39
CA GLN A 110 5.75 -7.31 9.40
C GLN A 110 5.39 -8.07 8.11
N SER A 111 4.13 -8.43 7.90
CA SER A 111 3.68 -8.85 6.58
C SER A 111 3.75 -7.70 5.59
N LEU A 112 4.15 -8.01 4.35
CA LEU A 112 4.19 -7.07 3.22
C LEU A 112 3.41 -7.65 2.06
N PHE A 113 2.49 -6.88 1.46
CA PHE A 113 1.74 -7.33 0.30
C PHE A 113 1.31 -6.18 -0.61
N ALA A 114 1.12 -6.51 -1.89
CA ALA A 114 0.53 -5.61 -2.87
C ALA A 114 -0.78 -6.18 -3.37
N LEU A 115 -1.70 -5.30 -3.73
CA LEU A 115 -3.01 -5.66 -4.27
C LEU A 115 -3.03 -5.47 -5.77
N PRO A 116 -3.71 -6.33 -6.53
CA PRO A 116 -3.83 -6.16 -7.96
C PRO A 116 -4.54 -4.86 -8.31
N LEU A 117 -4.03 -4.18 -9.35
CA LEU A 117 -4.55 -2.89 -9.77
C LEU A 117 -6.07 -2.96 -10.05
N ASN A 118 -6.82 -2.07 -9.41
CA ASN A 118 -8.27 -1.97 -9.51
C ASN A 118 -9.06 -3.25 -9.15
N ALA A 119 -8.46 -4.19 -8.44
CA ALA A 119 -9.20 -5.30 -7.82
C ALA A 119 -10.03 -4.77 -6.65
N LYS A 120 -11.16 -5.41 -6.37
CA LYS A 120 -11.90 -5.15 -5.13
C LYS A 120 -11.25 -5.89 -3.99
N TYR A 121 -11.05 -5.20 -2.87
CA TYR A 121 -10.50 -5.85 -1.68
C TYR A 121 -11.13 -5.33 -0.39
N GLN A 122 -10.96 -6.09 0.68
CA GLN A 122 -11.42 -5.72 2.02
C GLN A 122 -10.50 -6.34 3.07
N HIS A 123 -10.15 -5.54 4.08
CA HIS A 123 -9.36 -6.00 5.22
C HIS A 123 -10.25 -6.36 6.41
N PHE A 124 -9.85 -7.38 7.16
CA PHE A 124 -10.54 -7.88 8.34
C PHE A 124 -9.54 -8.02 9.48
N ASN A 125 -9.89 -7.51 10.66
CA ASN A 125 -9.11 -7.75 11.88
C ASN A 125 -9.52 -9.10 12.48
N GLY A 126 -8.56 -10.01 12.60
CA GLY A 126 -8.76 -11.35 13.17
C GLY A 126 -8.80 -11.38 14.70
N SER A 127 -8.40 -10.28 15.37
CA SER A 127 -8.41 -10.18 16.83
C SER A 127 -9.71 -9.56 17.32
N GLY A 128 -10.37 -10.20 18.26
CA GLY A 128 -11.54 -9.61 18.97
C GLY A 128 -11.16 -8.66 20.11
N ARG A 129 -9.87 -8.44 20.36
CA ARG A 129 -9.39 -7.66 21.53
C ARG A 129 -8.47 -6.50 21.15
N GLU A 130 -7.62 -6.69 20.17
CA GLU A 130 -6.59 -5.73 19.78
C GLU A 130 -6.90 -5.14 18.39
N PRO A 131 -6.66 -3.86 18.16
CA PRO A 131 -6.75 -3.28 16.83
C PRO A 131 -5.66 -3.83 15.92
N ALA A 132 -5.87 -3.72 14.62
CA ALA A 132 -4.81 -3.95 13.63
C ALA A 132 -4.48 -2.64 12.93
N ARG A 133 -3.18 -2.34 12.79
CA ARG A 133 -2.67 -1.13 12.12
C ARG A 133 -1.91 -1.51 10.87
N LEU A 134 -2.39 -1.00 9.74
CA LEU A 134 -1.80 -1.16 8.43
C LEU A 134 -1.19 0.16 7.95
N SER A 135 -0.09 0.07 7.23
CA SER A 135 0.48 1.19 6.47
C SER A 135 0.39 0.89 4.99
N SER A 136 -0.32 1.73 4.23
CA SER A 136 -0.41 1.66 2.78
C SER A 136 0.49 2.72 2.15
N THR A 137 1.53 2.30 1.46
CA THR A 137 2.34 3.19 0.61
C THR A 137 1.79 3.11 -0.80
N ASN A 138 1.35 4.24 -1.36
CA ASN A 138 0.59 4.24 -2.61
C ASN A 138 0.91 5.43 -3.52
N SER A 139 0.50 5.30 -4.79
CA SER A 139 0.73 6.31 -5.84
C SER A 139 -0.49 7.19 -6.13
N LEU A 140 -1.43 7.31 -5.20
CA LEU A 140 -2.65 8.10 -5.39
C LEU A 140 -2.36 9.56 -5.76
N CYS A 141 -1.35 10.19 -5.16
CA CYS A 141 -0.97 11.56 -5.47
C CYS A 141 -0.66 11.76 -6.96
N VAL A 142 0.02 10.80 -7.59
CA VAL A 142 0.29 10.83 -9.02
C VAL A 142 -1.01 10.72 -9.82
N MET A 143 -1.90 9.80 -9.43
CA MET A 143 -3.17 9.57 -10.13
C MET A 143 -4.12 10.76 -10.00
N GLN A 144 -4.21 11.37 -8.82
CA GLN A 144 -5.02 12.56 -8.59
C GLN A 144 -4.50 13.75 -9.40
N ASN A 145 -3.18 13.98 -9.40
CA ASN A 145 -2.58 15.10 -10.13
C ASN A 145 -2.60 14.91 -11.65
N LEU A 146 -2.71 13.65 -12.12
CA LEU A 146 -2.80 13.35 -13.55
C LEU A 146 -4.25 13.40 -14.09
N PHE A 147 -5.20 12.80 -13.38
CA PHE A 147 -6.56 12.60 -13.89
C PHE A 147 -7.59 13.58 -13.35
N HIS A 148 -7.40 14.17 -12.18
CA HIS A 148 -8.35 15.09 -11.53
C HIS A 148 -9.79 14.52 -11.46
N ASN A 149 -9.94 13.23 -11.26
CA ASN A 149 -11.23 12.56 -11.41
C ASN A 149 -11.37 11.38 -10.43
N ASP A 150 -12.05 11.62 -9.31
CA ASP A 150 -12.28 10.61 -8.27
C ASP A 150 -13.04 9.39 -8.79
N LYS A 151 -14.02 9.59 -9.68
CA LYS A 151 -14.77 8.48 -10.25
C LYS A 151 -13.88 7.57 -11.10
N PHE A 152 -12.96 8.13 -11.86
CA PHE A 152 -11.99 7.34 -12.61
C PHE A 152 -11.05 6.58 -11.67
N ILE A 153 -10.65 7.19 -10.57
CA ILE A 153 -9.66 6.62 -9.66
C ILE A 153 -10.26 5.55 -8.74
N PHE A 154 -11.46 5.79 -8.18
CA PHE A 154 -12.04 4.95 -7.12
C PHE A 154 -13.29 4.15 -7.54
N ASP A 155 -13.82 4.39 -8.74
CA ASP A 155 -15.02 3.71 -9.26
C ASP A 155 -14.84 3.38 -10.75
N ASN A 156 -13.64 2.94 -11.13
CA ASN A 156 -13.33 2.59 -12.51
C ASN A 156 -13.89 1.18 -12.82
N PRO A 157 -14.72 1.03 -13.84
CA PRO A 157 -15.28 -0.28 -14.21
C PRO A 157 -14.26 -1.21 -14.88
N TYR A 158 -13.13 -0.69 -15.37
CA TYR A 158 -12.13 -1.50 -16.05
C TYR A 158 -11.41 -2.40 -15.05
N ARG A 159 -11.24 -3.66 -15.42
CA ARG A 159 -10.47 -4.64 -14.64
C ARG A 159 -9.19 -4.95 -15.42
N PHE A 160 -8.13 -5.29 -14.70
CA PHE A 160 -6.81 -5.58 -15.25
C PHE A 160 -6.47 -7.07 -15.05
N PRO A 161 -7.12 -8.00 -15.81
CA PRO A 161 -6.92 -9.44 -15.60
C PRO A 161 -5.47 -9.88 -15.75
N GLU A 162 -4.73 -9.21 -16.62
CA GLU A 162 -3.30 -9.44 -16.84
C GLU A 162 -2.42 -9.08 -15.64
N ARG A 163 -2.97 -8.33 -14.67
CA ARG A 163 -2.26 -7.86 -13.48
C ARG A 163 -2.70 -8.54 -12.17
N GLU A 164 -3.62 -9.47 -12.23
CA GLU A 164 -4.13 -10.13 -11.02
C GLU A 164 -3.18 -11.21 -10.48
N GLY A 165 -2.18 -11.61 -11.29
CA GLY A 165 -1.23 -12.66 -10.94
C GLY A 165 -1.82 -14.06 -11.07
N THR A 166 -1.08 -15.05 -10.59
CA THR A 166 -1.50 -16.45 -10.58
C THR A 166 -2.31 -16.79 -9.32
N GLU A 167 -2.89 -17.99 -9.28
CA GLU A 167 -3.61 -18.49 -8.09
C GLU A 167 -2.72 -18.53 -6.82
N THR A 168 -1.40 -18.60 -7.00
CA THR A 168 -0.42 -18.62 -5.90
C THR A 168 0.09 -17.23 -5.49
N ALA A 169 -0.39 -16.16 -6.11
CA ALA A 169 0.10 -14.80 -5.89
C ALA A 169 0.09 -14.36 -4.41
N PHE A 170 -0.82 -14.93 -3.60
CA PHE A 170 -0.95 -14.65 -2.18
C PHE A 170 -0.66 -15.85 -1.28
N SER A 171 0.03 -16.88 -1.78
CA SER A 171 0.40 -18.07 -0.99
C SER A 171 1.50 -17.82 0.03
N GLY A 172 2.21 -16.70 -0.07
CA GLY A 172 3.44 -16.44 0.68
C GLY A 172 4.68 -17.05 0.05
N GLU A 173 4.53 -17.74 -1.06
CA GLU A 173 5.62 -18.21 -1.90
C GLU A 173 6.00 -17.12 -2.92
N GLY A 174 7.19 -17.24 -3.49
CA GLY A 174 7.65 -16.34 -4.52
C GLY A 174 8.75 -16.96 -5.36
N GLU A 175 9.14 -16.27 -6.41
CA GLU A 175 10.18 -16.72 -7.31
C GLU A 175 11.46 -15.89 -7.14
N PHE A 176 12.59 -16.60 -7.00
CA PHE A 176 13.89 -15.97 -6.98
C PHE A 176 14.39 -15.68 -8.40
N ILE A 177 14.56 -14.39 -8.72
CA ILE A 177 15.00 -13.94 -10.04
C ILE A 177 16.42 -13.39 -9.94
N PRO A 178 17.45 -14.10 -10.42
CA PRO A 178 18.81 -13.59 -10.51
C PRO A 178 18.96 -12.68 -11.72
N LYS A 179 18.85 -11.36 -11.56
CA LYS A 179 19.00 -10.41 -12.69
C LYS A 179 20.46 -10.19 -13.11
N ARG A 180 21.39 -10.14 -12.16
CA ARG A 180 22.86 -9.99 -12.37
C ARG A 180 23.61 -10.25 -11.07
N PRO A 181 24.90 -10.53 -11.10
CA PRO A 181 25.69 -10.77 -9.90
C PRO A 181 25.49 -9.67 -8.84
N GLY A 182 25.05 -10.08 -7.64
CA GLY A 182 24.80 -9.18 -6.51
C GLY A 182 23.47 -8.45 -6.54
N ARG A 183 22.59 -8.67 -7.51
CA ARG A 183 21.22 -8.15 -7.51
C ARG A 183 20.23 -9.29 -7.38
N HIS A 184 19.61 -9.38 -6.23
CA HIS A 184 18.68 -10.43 -5.87
C HIS A 184 17.25 -9.86 -5.87
N MET A 185 16.35 -10.52 -6.60
CA MET A 185 14.95 -10.13 -6.69
C MET A 185 14.09 -11.32 -6.29
N TRP A 186 13.03 -11.04 -5.56
CA TRP A 186 12.02 -11.99 -5.15
C TRP A 186 10.68 -11.50 -5.68
N GLU A 187 10.11 -12.20 -6.64
CA GLU A 187 8.81 -11.88 -7.21
C GLU A 187 7.70 -12.54 -6.38
N THR A 188 6.80 -11.72 -5.86
CA THR A 188 5.68 -12.16 -5.04
C THR A 188 4.68 -11.03 -4.89
N ASN A 189 3.43 -11.34 -4.52
CA ASN A 189 2.50 -10.32 -4.03
C ASN A 189 2.30 -10.35 -2.52
N PHE A 190 2.88 -11.34 -1.84
CA PHE A 190 2.75 -11.45 -0.39
C PHE A 190 4.01 -12.04 0.25
N VAL A 191 4.54 -11.35 1.23
CA VAL A 191 5.58 -11.83 2.15
C VAL A 191 4.95 -11.92 3.54
N PRO A 192 4.76 -13.12 4.09
CA PRO A 192 4.08 -13.30 5.38
C PRO A 192 4.78 -12.61 6.56
N ASP A 193 6.12 -12.61 6.56
CA ASP A 193 6.93 -12.01 7.61
C ASP A 193 8.31 -11.60 7.06
N LEU A 194 8.54 -10.30 6.97
CA LEU A 194 9.82 -9.76 6.51
C LEU A 194 10.96 -10.03 7.50
N SER A 195 10.70 -10.13 8.80
CA SER A 195 11.74 -10.37 9.80
C SER A 195 12.37 -11.75 9.69
N SER A 196 11.62 -12.72 9.24
CA SER A 196 12.09 -14.10 9.02
C SER A 196 12.67 -14.33 7.64
N PHE A 197 12.57 -13.34 6.74
CA PHE A 197 13.01 -13.48 5.36
C PHE A 197 14.55 -13.53 5.27
N LYS A 198 15.07 -14.58 4.63
CA LYS A 198 16.53 -14.79 4.50
C LYS A 198 17.09 -13.92 3.37
N LEU A 199 17.75 -12.85 3.73
CA LEU A 199 18.48 -12.01 2.79
C LEU A 199 19.68 -12.75 2.18
N ARG A 200 20.07 -12.35 0.98
CA ARG A 200 21.25 -12.90 0.30
C ARG A 200 22.41 -11.93 0.31
N LYS A 201 23.60 -12.46 0.56
CA LYS A 201 24.85 -11.70 0.58
C LYS A 201 25.09 -10.97 -0.75
N TRP A 202 25.41 -9.70 -0.66
CA TRP A 202 25.79 -8.91 -1.81
C TRP A 202 27.31 -8.75 -1.88
N SER A 203 27.98 -9.72 -2.44
CA SER A 203 29.46 -9.82 -2.48
C SER A 203 30.19 -8.71 -3.22
N LYS A 204 29.50 -7.85 -3.96
CA LYS A 204 30.10 -6.79 -4.80
C LYS A 204 29.87 -5.35 -4.31
N ARG A 205 29.18 -5.15 -3.21
CA ARG A 205 29.00 -3.84 -2.58
C ARG A 205 29.64 -3.84 -1.21
N GLY A 206 30.78 -3.14 -1.05
CA GLY A 206 31.41 -2.73 0.23
C GLY A 206 31.15 -3.69 1.39
N ALA A 207 31.41 -3.40 2.56
CA ALA A 207 31.23 -4.07 3.87
C ALA A 207 30.43 -5.40 4.05
N GLY A 208 30.04 -6.09 2.98
CA GLY A 208 29.43 -7.45 3.08
C GLY A 208 27.95 -7.49 3.48
N GLY A 209 27.21 -6.45 3.18
CA GLY A 209 25.75 -6.40 3.46
C GLY A 209 24.93 -7.43 2.67
N SER A 210 23.80 -7.80 3.21
CA SER A 210 22.80 -8.66 2.58
C SER A 210 21.62 -7.84 2.11
N ASN A 211 20.96 -8.26 1.03
CA ASN A 211 19.75 -7.59 0.54
C ASN A 211 18.78 -8.50 -0.18
N MET A 212 17.56 -8.02 -0.36
CA MET A 212 16.56 -8.54 -1.27
C MET A 212 15.72 -7.37 -1.79
N MET A 213 15.40 -7.41 -3.07
CA MET A 213 14.39 -6.56 -3.67
C MET A 213 13.13 -7.39 -3.92
N PHE A 214 12.05 -7.06 -3.25
CA PHE A 214 10.75 -7.65 -3.51
C PHE A 214 10.11 -6.93 -4.70
N VAL A 215 9.69 -7.70 -5.68
CA VAL A 215 8.97 -7.22 -6.86
C VAL A 215 7.52 -7.60 -6.68
N LEU A 216 6.68 -6.61 -6.57
CA LEU A 216 5.27 -6.72 -6.19
C LEU A 216 4.39 -6.14 -7.30
N ALA A 217 3.10 -6.45 -7.29
CA ALA A 217 2.12 -5.89 -8.19
C ALA A 217 2.54 -5.98 -9.68
N ASP A 218 2.97 -7.17 -10.10
CA ASP A 218 3.42 -7.45 -11.48
C ASP A 218 4.59 -6.55 -11.93
N GLY A 219 5.48 -6.22 -11.00
CA GLY A 219 6.68 -5.43 -11.27
C GLY A 219 6.48 -3.92 -11.19
N SER A 220 5.27 -3.42 -10.94
CA SER A 220 5.01 -1.98 -10.82
C SER A 220 5.44 -1.41 -9.48
N MET A 221 5.48 -2.23 -8.42
CA MET A 221 5.92 -1.83 -7.09
C MET A 221 7.12 -2.64 -6.62
N HIS A 222 8.03 -1.97 -5.91
CA HIS A 222 9.21 -2.60 -5.35
C HIS A 222 9.39 -2.20 -3.89
N ALA A 223 9.66 -3.19 -3.05
CA ALA A 223 10.19 -2.97 -1.71
C ALA A 223 11.63 -3.48 -1.62
N HIS A 224 12.45 -2.83 -0.81
CA HIS A 224 13.85 -3.19 -0.66
C HIS A 224 14.21 -3.38 0.80
N MET A 225 14.75 -4.55 1.13
CA MET A 225 15.26 -4.88 2.46
C MET A 225 16.76 -5.08 2.40
N SER A 226 17.50 -4.52 3.36
CA SER A 226 18.96 -4.66 3.49
C SER A 226 19.39 -4.66 4.94
N GLU A 227 20.48 -5.35 5.26
CA GLU A 227 21.19 -5.38 6.52
C GLU A 227 22.71 -5.31 6.34
#